data_ac1a2010b998e70a7177fe7ef6452320
#
_entry.id   ac1a2010b998e70a7177fe7ef6452320
#
_cell.length_a   1.000
_cell.length_b   1.000
_cell.length_c   1.000
_cell.angle_alpha   90.00
_cell.angle_beta   90.00
_cell.angle_gamma   90.00
#
_symmetry.space_group_name_H-M   'P 1'
#
loop_
_entity.id
_entity.type
_entity.pdbx_description
1 polymer ?
#
loop_
_entity_poly.entity_id
_entity_poly.type
_entity_poly.pdbx_seq_one_letter_code
_entity_poly.pdbx_strand_id
1 'polypeptide(L)'
;MKSYDKIKLAKENLNLAMALLTAAQEGVITKSIITKYIYPSEILNTKWGPLQVADNTNLIRKLNNLVRSSFAFSATTTYKILSVLFPEIPLEETDPYKRNILCTIKLIHDALDGDMITPTWHCPTEYQQKFGIDTIEFVLDATNLHGKSMTWDDLGGLGKYLNLITCCEELAYSCNERNDLNIDYSLQQNNPLNIYTDQFDAITDGLAPHPSNQQQTAT
;
A
#
# COMPACT_ATOMS: atom_id res chain seq x y z
N MET A 1 6.59 13.77 8.23
CA MET A 1 5.31 13.31 7.59
C MET A 1 4.45 12.72 8.68
N LYS A 2 3.21 13.18 8.83
CA LYS A 2 2.27 12.69 9.86
C LYS A 2 1.82 11.25 9.55
N SER A 3 1.36 10.52 10.57
CA SER A 3 0.96 9.11 10.43
C SER A 3 -0.12 8.89 9.35
N TYR A 4 -1.15 9.73 9.33
CA TYR A 4 -2.22 9.64 8.33
C TYR A 4 -1.74 9.96 6.91
N ASP A 5 -0.73 10.82 6.72
CA ASP A 5 -0.14 11.10 5.41
C ASP A 5 0.51 9.86 4.81
N LYS A 6 1.11 9.00 5.65
CA LYS A 6 1.72 7.74 5.20
C LYS A 6 0.65 6.74 4.73
N ILE A 7 -0.49 6.65 5.43
CA ILE A 7 -1.63 5.82 5.01
C ILE A 7 -2.17 6.35 3.68
N LYS A 8 -2.36 7.66 3.57
CA LYS A 8 -2.83 8.33 2.35
C LYS A 8 -1.90 8.04 1.17
N LEU A 9 -0.59 8.22 1.34
CA LEU A 9 0.40 7.94 0.29
C LEU A 9 0.36 6.46 -0.15
N ALA A 10 0.26 5.53 0.80
CA ALA A 10 0.16 4.11 0.48
C ALA A 10 -1.13 3.77 -0.30
N LYS A 11 -2.26 4.40 0.02
CA LYS A 11 -3.52 4.32 -0.72
C LYS A 11 -3.37 4.89 -2.14
N GLU A 12 -2.73 6.05 -2.28
CA GLU A 12 -2.50 6.70 -3.59
C GLU A 12 -1.60 5.85 -4.50
N ASN A 13 -0.57 5.20 -3.95
CA ASN A 13 0.27 4.25 -4.70
C ASN A 13 -0.53 3.05 -5.22
N LEU A 14 -1.44 2.50 -4.43
CA LEU A 14 -2.33 1.43 -4.88
C LEU A 14 -3.27 1.91 -5.99
N ASN A 15 -3.87 3.10 -5.84
CA ASN A 15 -4.72 3.71 -6.85
C ASN A 15 -3.98 3.91 -8.18
N LEU A 16 -2.72 4.40 -8.12
CA LEU A 16 -1.89 4.56 -9.30
C LEU A 16 -1.58 3.22 -9.97
N ALA A 17 -1.22 2.20 -9.19
CA ALA A 17 -0.96 0.86 -9.72
C ALA A 17 -2.19 0.28 -10.43
N MET A 18 -3.39 0.48 -9.86
CA MET A 18 -4.65 0.07 -10.49
C MET A 18 -4.95 0.84 -11.77
N ALA A 19 -4.76 2.16 -11.77
CA ALA A 19 -4.97 2.99 -12.97
C ALA A 19 -4.05 2.54 -14.11
N LEU A 20 -2.78 2.24 -13.82
CA LEU A 20 -1.83 1.72 -14.81
C LEU A 20 -2.26 0.34 -15.35
N LEU A 21 -2.72 -0.55 -14.47
CA LEU A 21 -3.22 -1.87 -14.89
C LEU A 21 -4.45 -1.73 -15.78
N THR A 22 -5.43 -0.92 -15.40
CA THR A 22 -6.64 -0.66 -16.20
C THR A 22 -6.27 -0.07 -17.57
N ALA A 23 -5.43 0.94 -17.60
CA ALA A 23 -4.98 1.55 -18.84
C ALA A 23 -4.24 0.56 -19.77
N ALA A 24 -3.52 -0.41 -19.19
CA ALA A 24 -2.88 -1.46 -19.98
C ALA A 24 -3.89 -2.50 -20.49
N GLN A 25 -4.90 -2.85 -19.70
CA GLN A 25 -5.98 -3.75 -20.12
C GLN A 25 -6.84 -3.16 -21.23
N GLU A 26 -7.07 -1.84 -21.20
CA GLU A 26 -7.79 -1.09 -22.23
C GLU A 26 -6.90 -0.78 -23.47
N GLY A 27 -5.62 -1.16 -23.44
CA GLY A 27 -4.68 -0.93 -24.54
C GLY A 27 -4.18 0.51 -24.67
N VAL A 28 -4.48 1.38 -23.71
CA VAL A 28 -3.97 2.76 -23.64
C VAL A 28 -2.47 2.77 -23.36
N ILE A 29 -2.03 1.94 -22.43
CA ILE A 29 -0.61 1.69 -22.15
C ILE A 29 -0.21 0.37 -22.78
N THR A 30 0.75 0.42 -23.70
CA THR A 30 1.26 -0.76 -24.41
C THR A 30 2.74 -0.98 -24.12
N LYS A 31 3.25 -2.18 -24.45
CA LYS A 31 4.69 -2.46 -24.43
C LYS A 31 5.49 -1.38 -25.16
N SER A 32 5.02 -0.94 -26.33
CA SER A 32 5.71 0.06 -27.15
C SER A 32 5.88 1.40 -26.41
N ILE A 33 4.84 1.87 -25.73
CA ILE A 33 4.87 3.10 -24.92
C ILE A 33 5.85 2.93 -23.76
N ILE A 34 5.74 1.85 -22.99
CA ILE A 34 6.62 1.58 -21.85
C ILE A 34 8.09 1.52 -22.30
N THR A 35 8.39 0.77 -23.37
CA THR A 35 9.75 0.65 -23.87
C THR A 35 10.32 1.99 -24.34
N LYS A 36 9.47 2.85 -24.92
CA LYS A 36 9.92 4.16 -25.44
C LYS A 36 10.23 5.18 -24.33
N TYR A 37 9.44 5.20 -23.24
CA TYR A 37 9.48 6.30 -22.27
C TYR A 37 10.10 5.93 -20.92
N ILE A 38 10.05 4.67 -20.53
CA ILE A 38 10.54 4.24 -19.20
C ILE A 38 11.98 3.72 -19.29
N TYR A 39 12.46 3.34 -20.48
CA TYR A 39 13.80 2.79 -20.65
C TYR A 39 14.62 3.57 -21.69
N PRO A 40 15.08 4.79 -21.42
CA PRO A 40 16.17 5.33 -22.17
C PRO A 40 17.37 4.40 -21.96
N SER A 41 17.87 3.84 -23.07
CA SER A 41 18.87 2.77 -23.15
C SER A 41 20.17 3.02 -22.37
N GLU A 42 20.43 4.23 -21.94
CA GLU A 42 21.66 4.68 -21.31
C GLU A 42 21.68 4.47 -19.78
N ILE A 43 20.53 4.49 -19.11
CA ILE A 43 20.45 4.37 -17.63
C ILE A 43 20.44 2.91 -17.19
N LEU A 44 20.03 1.98 -18.05
CA LEU A 44 19.80 0.56 -17.69
C LEU A 44 20.88 -0.39 -18.20
N ASN A 45 22.01 0.09 -18.68
CA ASN A 45 23.24 -0.72 -18.82
C ASN A 45 23.86 -1.11 -17.47
N THR A 46 23.09 -0.99 -16.39
CA THR A 46 23.45 -1.45 -15.07
C THR A 46 23.20 -2.94 -14.95
N LYS A 47 23.84 -3.58 -13.95
CA LYS A 47 23.89 -5.01 -13.63
C LYS A 47 22.54 -5.79 -13.62
N TRP A 48 21.40 -5.11 -13.75
CA TRP A 48 20.08 -5.71 -13.62
C TRP A 48 19.42 -6.09 -14.95
N GLY A 49 20.03 -5.77 -16.08
CA GLY A 49 19.46 -5.97 -17.41
C GLY A 49 18.20 -5.14 -17.67
N PRO A 50 17.78 -4.95 -18.92
CA PRO A 50 16.53 -4.27 -19.23
C PRO A 50 15.37 -5.09 -18.66
N LEU A 51 14.43 -4.42 -18.03
CA LEU A 51 13.15 -5.01 -17.61
C LEU A 51 12.39 -5.42 -18.88
N GLN A 52 12.68 -6.61 -19.38
CA GLN A 52 12.14 -7.06 -20.67
C GLN A 52 10.64 -7.26 -20.54
N VAL A 53 9.88 -6.38 -21.17
CA VAL A 53 8.46 -6.61 -21.44
C VAL A 53 8.38 -7.34 -22.77
N ALA A 54 8.13 -8.65 -22.73
CA ALA A 54 8.11 -9.48 -23.94
C ALA A 54 6.95 -9.08 -24.87
N ASP A 55 5.76 -8.87 -24.31
CA ASP A 55 4.53 -8.51 -25.01
C ASP A 55 3.55 -7.79 -24.04
N ASN A 56 2.35 -7.43 -24.54
CA ASN A 56 1.32 -6.78 -23.72
C ASN A 56 0.78 -7.71 -22.60
N THR A 57 0.72 -9.01 -22.82
CA THR A 57 0.32 -9.98 -21.78
C THR A 57 1.32 -9.98 -20.63
N ASN A 58 2.60 -9.93 -20.96
CA ASN A 58 3.68 -9.82 -19.97
C ASN A 58 3.61 -8.48 -19.22
N LEU A 59 3.26 -7.39 -19.91
CA LEU A 59 3.04 -6.07 -19.29
C LEU A 59 1.89 -6.15 -18.26
N ILE A 60 0.74 -6.68 -18.65
CA ILE A 60 -0.42 -6.85 -17.76
C ILE A 60 -0.04 -7.69 -16.54
N ARG A 61 0.71 -8.78 -16.73
CA ARG A 61 1.18 -9.62 -15.61
C ARG A 61 2.07 -8.84 -14.64
N LYS A 62 2.98 -8.01 -15.15
CA LYS A 62 3.86 -7.16 -14.31
C LYS A 62 3.07 -6.11 -13.56
N LEU A 63 2.08 -5.49 -14.20
CA LEU A 63 1.20 -4.53 -13.54
C LEU A 63 0.28 -5.17 -12.50
N ASN A 64 -0.18 -6.41 -12.71
CA ASN A 64 -0.86 -7.17 -11.67
C ASN A 64 0.03 -7.40 -10.44
N ASN A 65 1.33 -7.70 -10.64
CA ASN A 65 2.27 -7.84 -9.53
C ASN A 65 2.51 -6.50 -8.83
N LEU A 66 2.57 -5.38 -9.58
CA LEU A 66 2.66 -4.04 -8.99
C LEU A 66 1.44 -3.75 -8.10
N VAL A 67 0.21 -4.07 -8.57
CA VAL A 67 -1.01 -3.93 -7.77
C VAL A 67 -0.93 -4.75 -6.48
N ARG A 68 -0.49 -6.02 -6.56
CA ARG A 68 -0.32 -6.88 -5.38
C ARG A 68 0.68 -6.30 -4.39
N SER A 69 1.83 -5.84 -4.88
CA SER A 69 2.86 -5.23 -4.03
C SER A 69 2.36 -3.93 -3.38
N SER A 70 1.65 -3.08 -4.15
CA SER A 70 1.07 -1.84 -3.64
C SER A 70 -0.04 -2.11 -2.62
N PHE A 71 -0.84 -3.17 -2.81
CA PHE A 71 -1.81 -3.62 -1.83
C PHE A 71 -1.15 -4.07 -0.53
N ALA A 72 -0.14 -4.95 -0.62
CA ALA A 72 0.60 -5.43 0.54
C ALA A 72 1.29 -4.27 1.29
N PHE A 73 1.90 -3.34 0.56
CA PHE A 73 2.48 -2.12 1.13
C PHE A 73 1.43 -1.27 1.86
N SER A 74 0.26 -1.06 1.23
CA SER A 74 -0.85 -0.31 1.83
C SER A 74 -1.34 -0.96 3.12
N ALA A 75 -1.62 -2.26 3.11
CA ALA A 75 -2.11 -2.99 4.27
C ALA A 75 -1.09 -2.99 5.42
N THR A 76 0.18 -3.31 5.12
CA THR A 76 1.26 -3.36 6.12
C THR A 76 1.53 -1.99 6.72
N THR A 77 1.58 -0.94 5.90
CA THR A 77 1.80 0.44 6.37
C THR A 77 0.65 0.87 7.28
N THR A 78 -0.59 0.62 6.87
CA THR A 78 -1.79 0.97 7.65
C THR A 78 -1.79 0.24 8.99
N TYR A 79 -1.56 -1.09 8.99
CA TYR A 79 -1.51 -1.87 10.23
C TYR A 79 -0.43 -1.35 11.19
N LYS A 80 0.80 -1.14 10.71
CA LYS A 80 1.91 -0.66 11.54
C LYS A 80 1.62 0.72 12.15
N ILE A 81 0.98 1.60 11.41
CA ILE A 81 0.60 2.92 11.94
C ILE A 81 -0.50 2.77 13.00
N LEU A 82 -1.55 2.02 12.71
CA LEU A 82 -2.65 1.85 13.64
C LEU A 82 -2.22 1.09 14.90
N SER A 83 -1.32 0.10 14.81
CA SER A 83 -0.80 -0.61 15.98
C SER A 83 0.05 0.26 16.92
N VAL A 84 0.69 1.31 16.39
CA VAL A 84 1.38 2.32 17.23
C VAL A 84 0.39 3.30 17.86
N LEU A 85 -0.63 3.72 17.12
CA LEU A 85 -1.65 4.67 17.63
C LEU A 85 -2.63 3.99 18.61
N PHE A 86 -2.86 2.70 18.45
CA PHE A 86 -3.77 1.87 19.22
C PHE A 86 -3.05 0.59 19.67
N PRO A 87 -2.21 0.67 20.72
CA PRO A 87 -1.33 -0.43 21.11
C PRO A 87 -2.07 -1.60 21.82
N GLU A 88 -3.33 -1.41 22.17
CA GLU A 88 -4.16 -2.45 22.81
C GLU A 88 -4.51 -3.57 21.82
N ILE A 89 -4.91 -4.72 22.36
CA ILE A 89 -5.38 -5.85 21.55
C ILE A 89 -6.65 -5.40 20.81
N PRO A 90 -6.71 -5.49 19.47
CA PRO A 90 -7.86 -4.98 18.70
C PRO A 90 -9.22 -5.51 19.15
N LEU A 91 -9.30 -6.75 19.62
CA LEU A 91 -10.56 -7.35 20.13
C LEU A 91 -11.03 -6.75 21.45
N GLU A 92 -10.15 -6.15 22.25
CA GLU A 92 -10.47 -5.53 23.54
C GLU A 92 -10.96 -4.07 23.37
N GLU A 93 -10.88 -3.50 22.17
CA GLU A 93 -11.41 -2.17 21.89
C GLU A 93 -12.93 -2.13 22.14
N THR A 94 -13.35 -1.17 22.94
CA THR A 94 -14.75 -1.04 23.36
C THR A 94 -15.67 -0.42 22.33
N ASP A 95 -15.14 0.47 21.47
CA ASP A 95 -15.86 1.03 20.35
C ASP A 95 -15.97 0.00 19.22
N PRO A 96 -17.18 -0.50 18.89
CA PRO A 96 -17.36 -1.53 17.87
C PRO A 96 -16.87 -1.12 16.47
N TYR A 97 -17.04 0.16 16.11
CA TYR A 97 -16.58 0.68 14.82
C TYR A 97 -15.06 0.61 14.71
N LYS A 98 -14.36 1.15 15.70
CA LYS A 98 -12.90 1.14 15.77
C LYS A 98 -12.36 -0.28 15.89
N ARG A 99 -12.95 -1.13 16.75
CA ARG A 99 -12.59 -2.54 16.89
C ARG A 99 -12.64 -3.27 15.56
N ASN A 100 -13.74 -3.12 14.80
CA ASN A 100 -13.92 -3.82 13.54
C ASN A 100 -12.89 -3.38 12.50
N ILE A 101 -12.53 -2.08 12.43
CA ILE A 101 -11.45 -1.59 11.58
C ILE A 101 -10.11 -2.21 11.98
N LEU A 102 -9.74 -2.13 13.26
CA LEU A 102 -8.46 -2.62 13.76
C LEU A 102 -8.30 -4.13 13.57
N CYS A 103 -9.34 -4.91 13.87
CA CYS A 103 -9.36 -6.36 13.65
C CYS A 103 -9.23 -6.71 12.17
N THR A 104 -9.96 -6.02 11.31
CA THR A 104 -9.91 -6.25 9.86
C THR A 104 -8.52 -6.00 9.29
N ILE A 105 -7.93 -4.84 9.59
CA ILE A 105 -6.59 -4.49 9.12
C ILE A 105 -5.53 -5.45 9.65
N LYS A 106 -5.64 -5.87 10.92
CA LYS A 106 -4.75 -6.90 11.49
C LYS A 106 -4.83 -8.21 10.70
N LEU A 107 -6.04 -8.72 10.46
CA LEU A 107 -6.22 -9.98 9.73
C LEU A 107 -5.70 -9.90 8.29
N ILE A 108 -5.89 -8.77 7.59
CA ILE A 108 -5.33 -8.53 6.26
C ILE A 108 -3.80 -8.52 6.32
N HIS A 109 -3.22 -7.82 7.29
CA HIS A 109 -1.77 -7.81 7.49
C HIS A 109 -1.23 -9.21 7.76
N ASP A 110 -1.84 -9.95 8.69
CA ASP A 110 -1.39 -11.29 9.08
C ASP A 110 -1.47 -12.28 7.89
N ALA A 111 -2.46 -12.11 6.99
CA ALA A 111 -2.54 -12.90 5.76
C ALA A 111 -1.39 -12.62 4.79
N LEU A 112 -0.87 -11.38 4.77
CA LEU A 112 0.20 -10.93 3.88
C LEU A 112 1.60 -11.16 4.46
N ASP A 113 1.74 -11.28 5.78
CA ASP A 113 3.03 -11.38 6.47
C ASP A 113 3.79 -12.68 6.11
N GLY A 114 3.06 -13.77 5.85
CA GLY A 114 3.66 -15.05 5.46
C GLY A 114 4.11 -15.09 4.00
N ASP A 115 3.28 -14.63 3.07
CA ASP A 115 3.55 -14.59 1.63
C ASP A 115 2.70 -13.50 0.95
N MET A 116 3.34 -12.45 0.47
CA MET A 116 2.67 -11.35 -0.23
C MET A 116 2.19 -11.72 -1.64
N ILE A 117 2.69 -12.80 -2.22
CA ILE A 117 2.34 -13.23 -3.59
C ILE A 117 1.12 -14.13 -3.56
N THR A 118 1.09 -15.05 -2.61
CA THR A 118 -0.01 -16.01 -2.39
C THR A 118 -0.51 -15.93 -0.94
N PRO A 119 -1.07 -14.78 -0.54
CA PRO A 119 -1.46 -14.57 0.85
C PRO A 119 -2.53 -15.59 1.28
N THR A 120 -2.37 -16.06 2.51
CA THR A 120 -3.26 -17.05 3.12
C THR A 120 -3.80 -16.50 4.44
N TRP A 121 -5.10 -16.57 4.63
CA TRP A 121 -5.73 -16.08 5.84
C TRP A 121 -5.21 -16.78 7.10
N HIS A 122 -4.73 -16.02 8.05
CA HIS A 122 -4.40 -16.46 9.38
C HIS A 122 -5.38 -15.86 10.38
N CYS A 123 -6.47 -16.61 10.65
CA CYS A 123 -7.53 -16.18 11.57
C CYS A 123 -7.49 -17.06 12.83
N PRO A 124 -6.86 -16.63 13.93
CA PRO A 124 -6.97 -17.30 15.23
C PRO A 124 -8.44 -17.46 15.64
N THR A 125 -8.73 -18.43 16.49
CA THR A 125 -10.12 -18.82 16.86
C THR A 125 -10.94 -17.64 17.35
N GLU A 126 -10.34 -16.76 18.15
CA GLU A 126 -10.97 -15.56 18.71
C GLU A 126 -11.32 -14.51 17.63
N TYR A 127 -10.65 -14.55 16.47
CA TYR A 127 -10.92 -13.68 15.31
C TYR A 127 -11.86 -14.33 14.29
N GLN A 128 -12.31 -15.57 14.49
CA GLN A 128 -13.21 -16.26 13.55
C GLN A 128 -14.66 -15.78 13.71
N GLN A 129 -14.90 -14.53 13.39
CA GLN A 129 -16.19 -13.86 13.46
C GLN A 129 -16.36 -12.86 12.35
N LYS A 130 -17.51 -12.16 12.32
CA LYS A 130 -17.79 -11.11 11.33
C LYS A 130 -17.38 -9.75 11.88
N PHE A 131 -16.66 -8.98 11.05
CA PHE A 131 -16.27 -7.61 11.31
C PHE A 131 -16.96 -6.71 10.29
N GLY A 132 -18.04 -6.03 10.71
CA GLY A 132 -18.86 -5.15 9.89
C GLY A 132 -18.53 -3.67 10.13
N ILE A 133 -18.42 -2.88 9.06
CA ILE A 133 -18.23 -1.42 9.09
C ILE A 133 -19.36 -0.82 8.27
N ASP A 134 -20.47 -0.51 8.94
CA ASP A 134 -21.73 -0.12 8.31
C ASP A 134 -21.62 1.15 7.46
N THR A 135 -20.79 2.11 7.89
CA THR A 135 -20.61 3.39 7.20
C THR A 135 -20.12 3.26 5.76
N ILE A 136 -19.44 2.14 5.44
CA ILE A 136 -18.90 1.84 4.10
C ILE A 136 -19.46 0.53 3.53
N GLU A 137 -20.46 -0.05 4.20
CA GLU A 137 -21.06 -1.34 3.83
C GLU A 137 -19.99 -2.42 3.61
N PHE A 138 -18.99 -2.46 4.46
CA PHE A 138 -17.90 -3.43 4.41
C PHE A 138 -18.15 -4.51 5.46
N VAL A 139 -17.95 -5.78 5.09
CA VAL A 139 -18.00 -6.92 6.03
C VAL A 139 -16.89 -7.89 5.67
N LEU A 140 -16.01 -8.18 6.64
CA LEU A 140 -15.11 -9.32 6.58
C LEU A 140 -15.73 -10.48 7.39
N ASP A 141 -16.15 -11.54 6.72
CA ASP A 141 -16.62 -12.77 7.38
C ASP A 141 -15.43 -13.73 7.60
N ALA A 142 -14.73 -13.57 8.72
CA ALA A 142 -13.56 -14.37 9.05
C ALA A 142 -13.88 -15.76 9.62
N THR A 143 -15.17 -16.12 9.75
CA THR A 143 -15.62 -17.37 10.41
C THR A 143 -14.97 -18.62 9.83
N ASN A 144 -14.75 -18.65 8.52
CA ASN A 144 -14.24 -19.82 7.80
C ASN A 144 -13.06 -19.50 6.88
N LEU A 145 -12.31 -18.41 7.13
CA LEU A 145 -11.21 -18.00 6.26
C LEU A 145 -9.88 -18.67 6.61
N HIS A 146 -9.68 -19.09 7.85
CA HIS A 146 -8.41 -19.63 8.32
C HIS A 146 -7.86 -20.72 7.37
N GLY A 147 -6.62 -20.56 6.91
CA GLY A 147 -5.94 -21.47 5.99
C GLY A 147 -6.38 -21.38 4.53
N LYS A 148 -7.34 -20.51 4.17
CA LYS A 148 -7.73 -20.28 2.78
C LYS A 148 -6.87 -19.20 2.13
N SER A 149 -6.67 -19.31 0.82
CA SER A 149 -6.05 -18.24 0.04
C SER A 149 -6.90 -16.98 0.10
N MET A 150 -6.25 -15.84 0.31
CA MET A 150 -6.91 -14.54 0.32
C MET A 150 -7.29 -14.11 -1.10
N THR A 151 -8.50 -13.63 -1.26
CA THR A 151 -9.05 -13.13 -2.53
C THR A 151 -9.64 -11.73 -2.36
N TRP A 152 -9.83 -11.01 -3.49
CA TRP A 152 -10.54 -9.73 -3.46
C TRP A 152 -12.00 -9.86 -3.03
N ASP A 153 -12.63 -10.99 -3.32
CA ASP A 153 -14.03 -11.24 -2.96
C ASP A 153 -14.21 -11.31 -1.44
N ASP A 154 -13.21 -11.82 -0.71
CA ASP A 154 -13.23 -11.82 0.77
C ASP A 154 -13.31 -10.41 1.36
N LEU A 155 -12.79 -9.41 0.63
CA LEU A 155 -12.79 -7.99 1.00
C LEU A 155 -13.96 -7.21 0.38
N GLY A 156 -14.87 -7.88 -0.35
CA GLY A 156 -15.91 -7.21 -1.13
C GLY A 156 -15.38 -6.40 -2.32
N GLY A 157 -14.18 -6.73 -2.79
CA GLY A 157 -13.49 -6.08 -3.90
C GLY A 157 -12.58 -4.91 -3.48
N LEU A 158 -11.77 -4.47 -4.44
CA LEU A 158 -10.79 -3.38 -4.21
C LEU A 158 -11.45 -2.08 -3.74
N GLY A 159 -12.61 -1.71 -4.29
CA GLY A 159 -13.30 -0.48 -3.90
C GLY A 159 -13.66 -0.45 -2.42
N LYS A 160 -14.15 -1.57 -1.87
CA LYS A 160 -14.45 -1.70 -0.44
C LYS A 160 -13.17 -1.63 0.42
N TYR A 161 -12.08 -2.25 -0.04
CA TYR A 161 -10.79 -2.12 0.62
C TYR A 161 -10.29 -0.67 0.66
N LEU A 162 -10.38 0.08 -0.43
CA LEU A 162 -9.99 1.49 -0.48
C LEU A 162 -10.82 2.36 0.47
N ASN A 163 -12.12 2.07 0.60
CA ASN A 163 -12.98 2.72 1.59
C ASN A 163 -12.54 2.38 3.02
N LEU A 164 -12.17 1.13 3.29
CA LEU A 164 -11.61 0.71 4.57
C LEU A 164 -10.33 1.50 4.91
N ILE A 165 -9.40 1.63 3.94
CA ILE A 165 -8.18 2.42 4.15
C ILE A 165 -8.49 3.90 4.40
N THR A 166 -9.55 4.45 3.79
CA THR A 166 -10.00 5.82 4.09
C THR A 166 -10.49 5.94 5.53
N CYS A 167 -11.25 4.98 6.05
CA CYS A 167 -11.64 4.96 7.47
C CYS A 167 -10.41 4.86 8.39
N CYS A 168 -9.39 4.10 8.01
CA CYS A 168 -8.13 4.02 8.76
C CYS A 168 -7.37 5.34 8.76
N GLU A 169 -7.35 6.06 7.63
CA GLU A 169 -6.77 7.40 7.51
C GLU A 169 -7.47 8.40 8.44
N GLU A 170 -8.81 8.41 8.43
CA GLU A 170 -9.63 9.26 9.30
C GLU A 170 -9.42 8.94 10.79
N LEU A 171 -9.31 7.64 11.13
CA LEU A 171 -9.05 7.20 12.49
C LEU A 171 -7.67 7.68 12.97
N ALA A 172 -6.65 7.56 12.12
CA ALA A 172 -5.30 8.03 12.42
C ALA A 172 -5.24 9.56 12.53
N TYR A 173 -5.96 10.28 11.67
CA TYR A 173 -6.09 11.74 11.72
C TYR A 173 -6.71 12.20 13.05
N SER A 174 -7.84 11.62 13.44
CA SER A 174 -8.54 11.96 14.68
C SER A 174 -7.69 11.70 15.93
N CYS A 175 -6.83 10.69 15.90
CA CYS A 175 -5.93 10.39 17.00
C CYS A 175 -4.81 11.45 17.12
N ASN A 176 -4.23 11.86 16.00
CA ASN A 176 -3.17 12.89 15.98
C ASN A 176 -3.67 14.26 16.45
N GLU A 177 -4.90 14.64 16.11
CA GLU A 177 -5.48 15.91 16.58
C GLU A 177 -5.77 15.93 18.08
N ARG A 178 -6.19 14.77 18.65
CA ARG A 178 -6.52 14.70 20.09
C ARG A 178 -5.29 14.72 21.00
N ASN A 179 -4.17 14.24 20.51
CA ASN A 179 -3.05 13.92 21.39
C ASN A 179 -1.93 14.94 21.38
N ASP A 180 -1.86 15.90 20.43
CA ASP A 180 -0.65 16.75 20.25
C ASP A 180 0.66 15.92 20.36
N LEU A 181 0.55 14.61 20.15
CA LEU A 181 1.63 13.68 20.30
C LEU A 181 2.63 13.92 19.16
N ASN A 182 3.67 14.71 19.46
CA ASN A 182 4.97 14.49 18.85
C ASN A 182 5.36 13.04 19.14
N ILE A 183 4.98 12.12 18.27
CA ILE A 183 5.56 10.79 18.28
C ILE A 183 7.03 11.02 17.97
N ASP A 184 7.87 10.88 18.98
CA ASP A 184 9.31 11.02 18.83
C ASP A 184 9.82 9.83 18.00
N TYR A 185 9.92 10.05 16.69
CA TYR A 185 10.43 9.07 15.73
C TYR A 185 11.91 8.71 15.97
N SER A 186 12.62 9.42 16.87
CA SER A 186 14.01 9.12 17.23
C SER A 186 14.18 7.73 17.85
N LEU A 187 13.12 7.20 18.49
CA LEU A 187 13.11 5.85 19.06
C LEU A 187 12.89 4.73 18.03
N GLN A 188 12.53 5.09 16.78
CA GLN A 188 12.23 4.11 15.71
C GLN A 188 13.36 3.93 14.69
N GLN A 189 14.56 4.50 14.93
CA GLN A 189 15.69 4.40 13.99
C GLN A 189 16.12 2.96 13.64
N ASN A 190 15.72 1.97 14.42
CA ASN A 190 15.95 0.55 14.13
C ASN A 190 14.73 -0.17 13.53
N ASN A 191 13.68 0.56 13.12
CA ASN A 191 12.48 -0.05 12.54
C ASN A 191 12.66 -0.18 11.01
N PRO A 192 12.44 -1.35 10.40
CA PRO A 192 12.56 -1.57 8.96
C PRO A 192 11.75 -0.60 8.09
N LEU A 193 10.74 0.09 8.65
CA LEU A 193 10.03 1.18 7.95
C LEU A 193 10.92 2.38 7.59
N ASN A 194 11.95 2.68 8.40
CA ASN A 194 12.86 3.79 8.09
C ASN A 194 13.74 3.48 6.88
N ILE A 195 14.08 2.20 6.64
CA ILE A 195 14.86 1.79 5.47
C ILE A 195 14.12 2.12 4.17
N TYR A 196 12.79 1.97 4.16
CA TYR A 196 11.97 2.25 2.98
C TYR A 196 11.74 3.76 2.76
N THR A 197 11.58 4.54 3.84
CA THR A 197 11.43 6.01 3.73
C THR A 197 12.72 6.67 3.27
N ASP A 198 13.86 6.28 3.83
CA ASP A 198 15.16 6.84 3.44
C ASP A 198 15.53 6.47 1.99
N GLN A 199 15.16 5.27 1.53
CA GLN A 199 15.32 4.89 0.12
C GLN A 199 14.37 5.63 -0.81
N PHE A 200 13.16 5.95 -0.37
CA PHE A 200 12.17 6.68 -1.16
C PHE A 200 12.55 8.16 -1.28
N ASP A 201 12.98 8.78 -0.21
CA ASP A 201 13.45 10.18 -0.20
C ASP A 201 14.72 10.31 -1.06
N ALA A 202 15.65 9.36 -1.00
CA ALA A 202 16.84 9.34 -1.86
C ALA A 202 16.51 9.17 -3.36
N ILE A 203 15.43 8.45 -3.70
CA ILE A 203 14.97 8.31 -5.09
C ILE A 203 14.29 9.60 -5.57
N THR A 204 13.50 10.27 -4.72
CA THR A 204 12.81 11.52 -5.09
C THR A 204 13.77 12.70 -5.19
N ASP A 205 14.78 12.79 -4.34
CA ASP A 205 15.83 13.82 -4.43
C ASP A 205 16.70 13.69 -5.70
N GLY A 206 16.88 12.45 -6.18
CA GLY A 206 17.59 12.18 -7.45
C GLY A 206 16.77 12.52 -8.70
N LEU A 207 15.46 12.74 -8.58
CA LEU A 207 14.55 13.07 -9.69
C LEU A 207 14.27 14.57 -9.81
N ALA A 208 14.87 15.43 -8.98
CA ALA A 208 14.74 16.87 -9.11
C ALA A 208 15.29 17.30 -10.48
N PRO A 209 14.53 18.07 -11.30
CA PRO A 209 14.99 18.49 -12.61
C PRO A 209 16.22 19.37 -12.47
N HIS A 210 17.33 19.00 -13.10
CA HIS A 210 18.50 19.83 -13.22
C HIS A 210 18.11 21.19 -13.82
N PRO A 211 18.53 22.32 -13.24
CA PRO A 211 18.31 23.62 -13.86
C PRO A 211 18.99 23.63 -15.22
N SER A 212 18.20 23.80 -16.26
CA SER A 212 18.68 23.95 -17.63
C SER A 212 19.69 25.10 -17.70
N ASN A 213 20.93 24.78 -18.07
CA ASN A 213 21.93 25.76 -18.44
C ASN A 213 21.36 26.65 -19.55
N GLN A 214 20.99 27.87 -19.20
CA GLN A 214 20.81 28.94 -20.19
C GLN A 214 22.19 29.24 -20.76
N GLN A 215 22.44 28.75 -21.97
CA GLN A 215 23.55 29.23 -22.78
C GLN A 215 23.33 30.71 -23.08
N GLN A 216 24.13 31.56 -22.47
CA GLN A 216 24.38 32.93 -22.92
C GLN A 216 25.04 32.86 -24.29
N THR A 217 24.30 33.18 -25.34
CA THR A 217 24.87 33.63 -26.60
C THR A 217 25.22 35.09 -26.43
N ALA A 218 26.51 35.39 -26.32
CA ALA A 218 27.06 36.72 -26.49
C ALA A 218 27.65 36.77 -27.93
N THR A 219 27.13 37.70 -28.69
CA THR A 219 27.70 38.38 -29.91
C THR A 219 28.67 37.61 -30.76
#